data_7a46eee84c9260c7c1ac7fb5d514bc0f
#
_entry.id   7a46eee84c9260c7c1ac7fb5d514bc0f
#
_cell.length_a   1.000
_cell.length_b   1.000
_cell.length_c   1.000
_cell.angle_alpha   90.00
_cell.angle_beta   90.00
_cell.angle_gamma   90.00
#
_symmetry.space_group_name_H-M   'P 1'
#
loop_
_entity.id
_entity.type
_entity.pdbx_description
1 polymer ?
#
loop_
_entity_poly.entity_id
_entity_poly.type
_entity_poly.pdbx_seq_one_letter_code
_entity_poly.pdbx_strand_id
1 'polypeptide(L)'
;SDPSVRIIDASWYLPNVDRSGLKEFESKHIPGASFFDLDNFSDANSDLPHMALNEKDFSNKFEIFGIKQNQNIVVYDGLGLFSAPRLLWLLHLYGFHNVFILDGGFPKWISENKPTNREVLNFKPCKLNFSYEKNLIVSMDFVMKYLNSKDIQIIDARSSSRFLGIEKEPRKGLRSGHIPNSINLYYGDVLNSDYTLKSNDILKNKIDELGIDLTKHLITSCGSGVTASILYVIFKGLGAKRVSVYDGSWCEWGLSLIHISEPTRPY
;
A
#
# COMPACT_ATOMS: atom_id res chain seq x y z
N SER A 1 -1.14 18.42 -21.08
CA SER A 1 -0.82 17.11 -20.47
C SER A 1 -0.31 16.17 -21.56
N ASP A 2 0.74 15.45 -21.29
CA ASP A 2 1.27 14.44 -22.18
C ASP A 2 0.25 13.26 -22.27
N PRO A 3 -0.28 12.93 -23.45
CA PRO A 3 -1.28 11.87 -23.61
C PRO A 3 -0.72 10.46 -23.32
N SER A 4 0.60 10.32 -23.24
CA SER A 4 1.27 9.06 -22.86
C SER A 4 1.25 8.80 -21.34
N VAL A 5 0.91 9.81 -20.55
CA VAL A 5 0.87 9.73 -19.07
C VAL A 5 -0.58 9.78 -18.58
N ARG A 6 -0.92 8.89 -17.66
CA ARG A 6 -2.16 8.92 -16.87
C ARG A 6 -1.85 9.25 -15.44
N ILE A 7 -2.61 10.15 -14.85
CA ILE A 7 -2.46 10.58 -13.46
C ILE A 7 -3.66 10.06 -12.68
N ILE A 8 -3.41 9.42 -11.54
CA ILE A 8 -4.48 8.87 -10.69
C ILE A 8 -4.30 9.36 -9.26
N ASP A 9 -5.34 9.99 -8.74
CA ASP A 9 -5.50 10.30 -7.33
C ASP A 9 -6.03 9.08 -6.61
N ALA A 10 -5.24 8.53 -5.70
CA ALA A 10 -5.61 7.38 -4.88
C ALA A 10 -5.81 7.76 -3.40
N SER A 11 -6.24 8.99 -3.15
CA SER A 11 -6.45 9.51 -1.80
C SER A 11 -7.48 8.70 -1.04
N TRP A 12 -7.06 8.11 0.06
CA TRP A 12 -7.89 7.39 1.01
C TRP A 12 -7.47 7.76 2.43
N TYR A 13 -8.43 7.85 3.34
CA TYR A 13 -8.21 8.24 4.73
C TYR A 13 -8.77 7.18 5.68
N LEU A 14 -8.20 7.10 6.88
CA LEU A 14 -8.71 6.20 7.91
C LEU A 14 -10.14 6.61 8.30
N PRO A 15 -11.03 5.63 8.62
CA PRO A 15 -12.44 5.92 8.91
C PRO A 15 -12.70 6.85 10.10
N ASN A 16 -11.72 7.02 10.99
CA ASN A 16 -11.80 7.92 12.15
C ASN A 16 -11.34 9.35 11.83
N VAL A 17 -10.98 9.65 10.60
CA VAL A 17 -10.58 10.98 10.13
C VAL A 17 -11.73 11.59 9.34
N ASP A 18 -12.13 12.82 9.69
CA ASP A 18 -13.19 13.54 8.96
C ASP A 18 -12.65 14.15 7.66
N ARG A 19 -12.26 13.29 6.73
CA ARG A 19 -11.80 13.63 5.38
C ARG A 19 -12.37 12.65 4.36
N SER A 20 -12.54 13.11 3.12
CA SER A 20 -13.02 12.30 2.00
C SER A 20 -12.15 12.54 0.77
N GLY A 21 -11.46 11.50 0.31
CA GLY A 21 -10.61 11.58 -0.89
C GLY A 21 -11.39 12.06 -2.11
N LEU A 22 -12.60 11.53 -2.33
CA LEU A 22 -13.45 11.95 -3.45
C LEU A 22 -13.83 13.43 -3.37
N LYS A 23 -14.33 13.90 -2.22
CA LYS A 23 -14.72 15.32 -2.06
C LYS A 23 -13.54 16.27 -2.22
N GLU A 24 -12.37 15.88 -1.73
CA GLU A 24 -11.13 16.67 -1.91
C GLU A 24 -10.71 16.69 -3.38
N PHE A 25 -10.75 15.55 -4.07
CA PHE A 25 -10.50 15.47 -5.50
C PHE A 25 -11.46 16.35 -6.31
N GLU A 26 -12.76 16.29 -6.06
CA GLU A 26 -13.77 17.14 -6.71
C GLU A 26 -13.54 18.63 -6.45
N SER A 27 -13.02 18.97 -5.28
CA SER A 27 -12.72 20.36 -4.93
C SER A 27 -11.44 20.87 -5.57
N LYS A 28 -10.39 20.01 -5.67
CA LYS A 28 -9.06 20.40 -6.14
C LYS A 28 -8.18 19.17 -6.38
N HIS A 29 -7.66 19.02 -7.58
CA HIS A 29 -6.75 17.92 -7.93
C HIS A 29 -5.70 18.33 -8.98
N ILE A 30 -4.73 17.47 -9.26
CA ILE A 30 -3.73 17.66 -10.32
C ILE A 30 -4.43 17.62 -11.69
N PRO A 31 -4.20 18.60 -12.60
CA PRO A 31 -4.87 18.63 -13.90
C PRO A 31 -4.68 17.34 -14.70
N GLY A 32 -5.79 16.77 -15.15
CA GLY A 32 -5.80 15.51 -15.90
C GLY A 32 -5.84 14.25 -15.05
N ALA A 33 -5.94 14.37 -13.74
CA ALA A 33 -6.08 13.21 -12.86
C ALA A 33 -7.49 12.61 -12.92
N SER A 34 -7.55 11.30 -12.69
CA SER A 34 -8.77 10.54 -12.35
C SER A 34 -8.73 10.13 -10.89
N PHE A 35 -9.89 9.93 -10.26
CA PHE A 35 -9.98 9.45 -8.89
C PHE A 35 -10.11 7.93 -8.83
N PHE A 36 -9.29 7.30 -7.98
CA PHE A 36 -9.37 5.87 -7.66
C PHE A 36 -9.91 5.70 -6.25
N ASP A 37 -11.10 5.14 -6.15
CA ASP A 37 -11.74 4.82 -4.87
C ASP A 37 -11.25 3.46 -4.37
N LEU A 38 -10.37 3.45 -3.38
CA LEU A 38 -9.80 2.23 -2.81
C LEU A 38 -10.87 1.28 -2.26
N ASP A 39 -11.90 1.80 -1.60
CA ASP A 39 -12.95 0.98 -1.01
C ASP A 39 -13.79 0.30 -2.10
N ASN A 40 -14.12 1.03 -3.18
CA ASN A 40 -14.82 0.45 -4.33
C ASN A 40 -13.96 -0.58 -5.10
N PHE A 41 -12.65 -0.43 -5.10
CA PHE A 41 -11.70 -1.37 -5.72
C PHE A 41 -11.21 -2.46 -4.75
N SER A 42 -11.94 -2.70 -3.68
CA SER A 42 -11.72 -3.80 -2.74
C SER A 42 -12.81 -4.87 -2.90
N ASP A 43 -12.50 -6.10 -2.46
CA ASP A 43 -13.45 -7.22 -2.53
C ASP A 43 -14.58 -7.04 -1.51
N ALA A 44 -15.77 -6.68 -2.01
CA ALA A 44 -16.97 -6.49 -1.20
C ALA A 44 -17.53 -7.78 -0.59
N ASN A 45 -17.09 -8.95 -1.06
CA ASN A 45 -17.49 -10.25 -0.49
C ASN A 45 -16.58 -10.69 0.65
N SER A 46 -15.51 -9.97 0.91
CA SER A 46 -14.59 -10.25 2.02
C SER A 46 -15.03 -9.49 3.28
N ASP A 47 -15.03 -10.19 4.42
CA ASP A 47 -15.19 -9.55 5.74
C ASP A 47 -13.95 -8.75 6.15
N LEU A 48 -12.83 -8.92 5.43
CA LEU A 48 -11.58 -8.19 5.66
C LEU A 48 -11.55 -6.91 4.81
N PRO A 49 -11.07 -5.79 5.37
CA PRO A 49 -11.01 -4.53 4.63
C PRO A 49 -9.90 -4.56 3.56
N HIS A 50 -10.16 -3.92 2.44
CA HIS A 50 -9.22 -3.62 1.35
C HIS A 50 -8.62 -4.86 0.66
N MET A 51 -9.21 -6.03 0.78
CA MET A 51 -8.73 -7.22 0.06
C MET A 51 -8.73 -6.97 -1.46
N ALA A 52 -7.67 -7.41 -2.12
CA ALA A 52 -7.54 -7.26 -3.57
C ALA A 52 -8.66 -8.02 -4.29
N LEU A 53 -9.21 -7.43 -5.33
CA LEU A 53 -10.20 -8.05 -6.21
C LEU A 53 -9.62 -9.28 -6.92
N ASN A 54 -10.46 -10.17 -7.41
CA ASN A 54 -10.01 -11.12 -8.42
C ASN A 54 -9.73 -10.42 -9.75
N GLU A 55 -9.02 -11.10 -10.65
CA GLU A 55 -8.57 -10.56 -11.94
C GLU A 55 -9.72 -9.97 -12.78
N LYS A 56 -10.83 -10.70 -12.85
CA LYS A 56 -12.00 -10.32 -13.66
C LYS A 56 -12.66 -9.05 -13.13
N ASP A 57 -12.88 -8.99 -11.83
CA ASP A 57 -13.57 -7.86 -11.20
C ASP A 57 -12.71 -6.60 -11.22
N PHE A 58 -11.39 -6.76 -11.01
CA PHE A 58 -10.46 -5.63 -11.18
C PHE A 58 -10.48 -5.13 -12.63
N SER A 59 -10.39 -6.02 -13.63
CA SER A 59 -10.46 -5.65 -15.03
C SER A 59 -11.69 -4.81 -15.34
N ASN A 60 -12.87 -5.35 -15.02
CA ASN A 60 -14.14 -4.71 -15.32
C ASN A 60 -14.24 -3.31 -14.70
N LYS A 61 -13.75 -3.15 -13.46
CA LYS A 61 -13.79 -1.86 -12.78
C LYS A 61 -12.73 -0.89 -13.32
N PHE A 62 -11.54 -1.37 -13.67
CA PHE A 62 -10.42 -0.50 -14.05
C PHE A 62 -10.49 -0.02 -15.50
N GLU A 63 -11.28 -0.66 -16.37
CA GLU A 63 -11.51 -0.23 -17.76
C GLU A 63 -11.96 1.21 -17.91
N ILE A 64 -12.69 1.76 -16.93
CA ILE A 64 -13.21 3.14 -16.93
C ILE A 64 -12.11 4.21 -16.98
N PHE A 65 -10.90 3.89 -16.51
CA PHE A 65 -9.77 4.83 -16.57
C PHE A 65 -9.22 5.02 -17.99
N GLY A 66 -9.65 4.20 -18.96
CA GLY A 66 -9.22 4.29 -20.35
C GLY A 66 -7.71 4.18 -20.54
N ILE A 67 -7.03 3.43 -19.66
CA ILE A 67 -5.59 3.29 -19.64
C ILE A 67 -5.18 2.15 -20.58
N LYS A 68 -4.21 2.41 -21.44
CA LYS A 68 -3.57 1.37 -22.26
C LYS A 68 -2.40 0.77 -21.49
N GLN A 69 -2.15 -0.50 -21.67
CA GLN A 69 -1.13 -1.26 -20.91
C GLN A 69 0.30 -0.68 -20.97
N ASN A 70 0.63 0.02 -22.06
CA ASN A 70 1.95 0.62 -22.25
C ASN A 70 2.04 2.10 -21.85
N GLN A 71 0.97 2.69 -21.31
CA GLN A 71 1.01 4.07 -20.82
C GLN A 71 1.71 4.15 -19.46
N ASN A 72 2.39 5.27 -19.22
CA ASN A 72 2.91 5.58 -17.90
C ASN A 72 1.77 6.01 -16.98
N ILE A 73 1.71 5.44 -15.79
CA ILE A 73 0.73 5.77 -14.77
C ILE A 73 1.46 6.45 -13.61
N VAL A 74 1.05 7.66 -13.26
CA VAL A 74 1.56 8.36 -12.08
C VAL A 74 0.45 8.37 -11.04
N VAL A 75 0.72 7.82 -9.87
CA VAL A 75 -0.21 7.76 -8.76
C VAL A 75 0.21 8.71 -7.64
N TYR A 76 -0.75 9.35 -6.99
CA TYR A 76 -0.51 10.22 -5.84
C TYR A 76 -1.65 10.12 -4.82
N ASP A 77 -1.44 10.65 -3.62
CA ASP A 77 -2.50 10.80 -2.63
C ASP A 77 -2.42 12.11 -1.84
N GLY A 78 -3.47 12.38 -1.10
CA GLY A 78 -3.66 13.60 -0.31
C GLY A 78 -2.91 13.63 1.02
N LEU A 79 -2.15 12.60 1.38
CA LEU A 79 -1.28 12.52 2.56
C LEU A 79 0.21 12.47 2.18
N GLY A 80 0.51 12.43 0.88
CA GLY A 80 1.87 12.43 0.36
C GLY A 80 2.35 11.07 -0.08
N LEU A 81 2.39 10.08 0.80
CA LEU A 81 2.73 8.68 0.53
C LEU A 81 2.03 7.77 1.54
N PHE A 82 0.73 7.62 1.40
CA PHE A 82 -0.07 6.79 2.31
C PHE A 82 -0.85 5.69 1.57
N SER A 83 -1.72 6.07 0.65
CA SER A 83 -2.58 5.16 -0.10
C SER A 83 -2.18 5.00 -1.58
N ALA A 84 -1.47 5.96 -2.16
CA ALA A 84 -0.93 5.83 -3.52
C ALA A 84 -0.03 4.59 -3.70
N PRO A 85 0.84 4.21 -2.74
CA PRO A 85 1.60 2.96 -2.81
C PRO A 85 0.71 1.71 -2.89
N ARG A 86 -0.49 1.74 -2.29
CA ARG A 86 -1.44 0.64 -2.40
C ARG A 86 -1.94 0.48 -3.83
N LEU A 87 -2.30 1.58 -4.49
CA LEU A 87 -2.69 1.51 -5.91
C LEU A 87 -1.52 1.06 -6.79
N LEU A 88 -0.30 1.55 -6.55
CA LEU A 88 0.87 1.09 -7.31
C LEU A 88 1.05 -0.43 -7.17
N TRP A 89 0.98 -0.97 -5.95
CA TRP A 89 1.10 -2.40 -5.73
C TRP A 89 -0.03 -3.18 -6.42
N LEU A 90 -1.30 -2.72 -6.32
CA LEU A 90 -2.42 -3.33 -7.04
C LEU A 90 -2.16 -3.35 -8.55
N LEU A 91 -1.71 -2.23 -9.12
CA LEU A 91 -1.39 -2.16 -10.55
C LEU A 91 -0.28 -3.14 -10.94
N HIS A 92 0.78 -3.25 -10.13
CA HIS A 92 1.81 -4.28 -10.34
C HIS A 92 1.23 -5.70 -10.24
N LEU A 93 0.35 -5.97 -9.26
CA LEU A 93 -0.32 -7.26 -9.10
C LEU A 93 -1.11 -7.66 -10.34
N TYR A 94 -1.71 -6.68 -11.03
CA TYR A 94 -2.45 -6.91 -12.28
C TYR A 94 -1.61 -6.66 -13.54
N GLY A 95 -0.28 -6.65 -13.44
CA GLY A 95 0.65 -6.68 -14.58
C GLY A 95 0.91 -5.33 -15.24
N PHE A 96 0.57 -4.22 -14.61
CA PHE A 96 1.01 -2.90 -15.05
C PHE A 96 2.40 -2.60 -14.47
N HIS A 97 3.41 -2.40 -15.30
CA HIS A 97 4.79 -2.20 -14.84
C HIS A 97 5.27 -0.75 -14.94
N ASN A 98 4.62 0.07 -15.77
CA ASN A 98 4.97 1.48 -15.94
C ASN A 98 4.19 2.37 -14.96
N VAL A 99 4.33 2.08 -13.67
CA VAL A 99 3.63 2.79 -12.59
C VAL A 99 4.64 3.51 -11.71
N PHE A 100 4.40 4.79 -11.47
CA PHE A 100 5.27 5.69 -10.73
C PHE A 100 4.47 6.39 -9.62
N ILE A 101 5.13 6.71 -8.53
CA ILE A 101 4.55 7.52 -7.45
C ILE A 101 5.04 8.96 -7.60
N LEU A 102 4.12 9.91 -7.43
CA LEU A 102 4.48 11.30 -7.22
C LEU A 102 4.98 11.47 -5.78
N ASP A 103 6.28 11.57 -5.62
CA ASP A 103 6.93 11.64 -4.31
C ASP A 103 6.52 12.92 -3.54
N GLY A 104 6.00 12.75 -2.30
CA GLY A 104 5.38 13.81 -1.52
C GLY A 104 3.92 14.12 -1.90
N GLY A 105 3.38 13.47 -2.94
CA GLY A 105 1.97 13.51 -3.35
C GLY A 105 1.39 14.90 -3.53
N PHE A 106 0.09 15.03 -3.26
CA PHE A 106 -0.63 16.29 -3.42
C PHE A 106 -0.19 17.41 -2.45
N PRO A 107 0.18 17.13 -1.19
CA PRO A 107 0.69 18.18 -0.29
C PRO A 107 1.93 18.89 -0.84
N LYS A 108 2.89 18.13 -1.35
CA LYS A 108 4.11 18.70 -1.95
C LYS A 108 3.80 19.45 -3.26
N TRP A 109 2.93 18.89 -4.10
CA TRP A 109 2.47 19.56 -5.33
C TRP A 109 1.92 20.96 -5.05
N ILE A 110 1.10 21.10 -4.00
CA ILE A 110 0.52 22.38 -3.58
C ILE A 110 1.60 23.31 -2.99
N SER A 111 2.48 22.79 -2.13
CA SER A 111 3.54 23.60 -1.51
C SER A 111 4.51 24.20 -2.54
N GLU A 112 4.67 23.55 -3.70
CA GLU A 112 5.44 24.02 -4.84
C GLU A 112 4.66 24.93 -5.80
N ASN A 113 3.44 25.34 -5.43
CA ASN A 113 2.55 26.20 -6.25
C ASN A 113 2.28 25.64 -7.66
N LYS A 114 2.23 24.32 -7.80
CA LYS A 114 1.90 23.65 -9.06
C LYS A 114 0.41 23.82 -9.41
N PRO A 115 0.05 23.79 -10.72
CA PRO A 115 -1.32 24.01 -11.17
C PRO A 115 -2.28 22.93 -10.66
N THR A 116 -3.51 23.36 -10.38
CA THR A 116 -4.62 22.49 -10.01
C THR A 116 -5.89 22.86 -10.76
N ASN A 117 -6.84 21.95 -10.89
CA ASN A 117 -8.18 22.26 -11.38
C ASN A 117 -9.26 21.43 -10.64
N ARG A 118 -10.50 21.51 -11.13
CA ARG A 118 -11.68 20.78 -10.64
C ARG A 118 -12.36 20.00 -11.77
N GLU A 119 -11.80 19.99 -12.95
CA GLU A 119 -12.37 19.36 -14.12
C GLU A 119 -12.18 17.86 -14.05
N VAL A 120 -13.27 17.12 -13.88
CA VAL A 120 -13.26 15.65 -13.90
C VAL A 120 -13.30 15.19 -15.35
N LEU A 121 -12.26 14.53 -15.79
CA LEU A 121 -12.15 13.99 -17.14
C LEU A 121 -12.82 12.60 -17.23
N ASN A 122 -13.63 12.41 -18.26
CA ASN A 122 -14.18 11.11 -18.62
C ASN A 122 -13.35 10.50 -19.75
N PHE A 123 -12.80 9.32 -19.50
CA PHE A 123 -12.05 8.59 -20.51
C PHE A 123 -12.90 7.50 -21.16
N LYS A 124 -12.64 7.24 -22.43
CA LYS A 124 -13.28 6.11 -23.12
C LYS A 124 -12.75 4.82 -22.51
N PRO A 125 -13.61 3.92 -21.99
CA PRO A 125 -13.16 2.65 -21.44
C PRO A 125 -12.27 1.87 -22.40
N CYS A 126 -11.26 1.21 -21.86
CA CYS A 126 -10.31 0.42 -22.63
C CYS A 126 -10.24 -0.99 -22.03
N LYS A 127 -10.49 -2.02 -22.88
CA LYS A 127 -10.28 -3.40 -22.46
C LYS A 127 -8.82 -3.65 -22.13
N LEU A 128 -8.59 -4.35 -21.03
CA LEU A 128 -7.29 -4.62 -20.48
C LEU A 128 -6.92 -6.09 -20.71
N ASN A 129 -5.69 -6.31 -21.18
CA ASN A 129 -5.06 -7.62 -21.19
C ASN A 129 -3.91 -7.55 -20.19
N PHE A 130 -4.04 -8.20 -19.05
CA PHE A 130 -2.98 -8.22 -18.05
C PHE A 130 -2.65 -9.62 -17.58
N SER A 131 -1.49 -9.73 -16.96
CA SER A 131 -1.00 -10.93 -16.31
C SER A 131 -1.06 -10.72 -14.80
N TYR A 132 -1.71 -11.63 -14.10
CA TYR A 132 -1.79 -11.58 -12.64
C TYR A 132 -0.51 -12.11 -12.01
N GLU A 133 0.19 -11.27 -11.29
CA GLU A 133 1.48 -11.55 -10.65
C GLU A 133 1.28 -12.18 -9.26
N LYS A 134 0.91 -13.47 -9.22
CA LYS A 134 0.59 -14.21 -7.97
C LYS A 134 1.68 -14.16 -6.90
N ASN A 135 2.92 -13.92 -7.31
CA ASN A 135 4.07 -13.81 -6.41
C ASN A 135 4.13 -12.48 -5.63
N LEU A 136 3.28 -11.50 -5.98
CA LEU A 136 3.22 -10.20 -5.27
C LEU A 136 2.25 -10.17 -4.10
N ILE A 137 1.45 -11.21 -3.92
CA ILE A 137 0.47 -11.36 -2.84
C ILE A 137 0.67 -12.68 -2.12
N VAL A 138 0.48 -12.70 -0.81
CA VAL A 138 0.49 -13.93 0.00
C VAL A 138 -0.71 -13.99 0.95
N SER A 139 -1.17 -15.22 1.20
CA SER A 139 -2.26 -15.51 2.15
C SER A 139 -1.74 -15.74 3.56
N MET A 140 -2.66 -15.79 4.54
CA MET A 140 -2.36 -16.18 5.91
C MET A 140 -1.72 -17.58 5.98
N ASP A 141 -2.22 -18.55 5.21
CA ASP A 141 -1.67 -19.91 5.19
C ASP A 141 -0.21 -19.91 4.73
N PHE A 142 0.14 -19.08 3.75
CA PHE A 142 1.53 -18.92 3.34
C PHE A 142 2.37 -18.36 4.48
N VAL A 143 1.92 -17.28 5.13
CA VAL A 143 2.62 -16.65 6.26
C VAL A 143 2.81 -17.67 7.40
N MET A 144 1.76 -18.41 7.78
CA MET A 144 1.82 -19.44 8.82
C MET A 144 2.84 -20.53 8.47
N LYS A 145 2.78 -21.05 7.26
CA LYS A 145 3.68 -22.13 6.79
C LYS A 145 5.15 -21.74 6.88
N TYR A 146 5.47 -20.48 6.63
CA TYR A 146 6.85 -20.01 6.54
C TYR A 146 7.28 -19.10 7.71
N LEU A 147 6.51 -19.09 8.80
CA LEU A 147 6.74 -18.22 9.96
C LEU A 147 8.15 -18.35 10.57
N ASN A 148 8.73 -19.57 10.52
CA ASN A 148 10.07 -19.88 11.05
C ASN A 148 11.11 -20.08 9.94
N SER A 149 10.82 -19.68 8.71
CA SER A 149 11.78 -19.80 7.60
C SER A 149 12.94 -18.81 7.76
N LYS A 150 14.16 -19.27 7.48
CA LYS A 150 15.33 -18.41 7.45
C LYS A 150 15.44 -17.59 6.15
N ASP A 151 14.69 -17.98 5.11
CA ASP A 151 14.73 -17.35 3.78
C ASP A 151 13.64 -16.31 3.57
N ILE A 152 12.78 -16.12 4.59
CA ILE A 152 11.64 -15.18 4.56
C ILE A 152 11.74 -14.26 5.77
N GLN A 153 11.44 -12.99 5.56
CA GLN A 153 11.26 -12.02 6.64
C GLN A 153 9.91 -11.32 6.48
N ILE A 154 9.18 -11.18 7.58
CA ILE A 154 7.90 -10.47 7.64
C ILE A 154 8.15 -9.11 8.26
N ILE A 155 7.75 -8.04 7.57
CA ILE A 155 7.98 -6.67 8.00
C ILE A 155 6.65 -5.95 8.18
N ASP A 156 6.41 -5.45 9.40
CA ASP A 156 5.17 -4.78 9.81
C ASP A 156 5.34 -3.25 9.76
N ALA A 157 4.51 -2.60 8.94
CA ALA A 157 4.52 -1.15 8.71
C ALA A 157 3.74 -0.33 9.76
N ARG A 158 3.08 -0.96 10.75
CA ARG A 158 2.35 -0.25 11.81
C ARG A 158 3.29 0.51 12.74
N SER A 159 2.71 1.47 13.50
CA SER A 159 3.46 2.14 14.58
C SER A 159 4.03 1.12 15.58
N SER A 160 5.17 1.44 16.18
CA SER A 160 5.80 0.58 17.18
C SER A 160 4.89 0.31 18.37
N SER A 161 4.07 1.28 18.77
CA SER A 161 3.09 1.12 19.86
C SER A 161 2.01 0.07 19.55
N ARG A 162 1.51 0.03 18.31
CA ARG A 162 0.58 -0.99 17.86
C ARG A 162 1.26 -2.36 17.70
N PHE A 163 2.44 -2.38 17.12
CA PHE A 163 3.24 -3.59 16.94
C PHE A 163 3.55 -4.27 18.30
N LEU A 164 3.95 -3.50 19.30
CA LEU A 164 4.25 -3.99 20.65
C LEU A 164 3.00 -4.29 21.48
N GLY A 165 1.79 -4.02 20.96
CA GLY A 165 0.55 -4.25 21.68
C GLY A 165 0.26 -3.24 22.80
N ILE A 166 1.01 -2.14 22.88
CA ILE A 166 0.82 -1.06 23.84
C ILE A 166 -0.43 -0.25 23.50
N GLU A 167 -0.61 0.05 22.22
CA GLU A 167 -1.77 0.76 21.69
C GLU A 167 -2.82 -0.23 21.16
N LYS A 168 -4.09 0.06 21.44
CA LYS A 168 -5.20 -0.74 20.90
C LYS A 168 -5.33 -0.56 19.39
N GLU A 169 -5.76 -1.62 18.73
CA GLU A 169 -6.08 -1.54 17.30
C GLU A 169 -7.27 -0.61 17.05
N PRO A 170 -7.24 0.22 15.98
CA PRO A 170 -8.33 1.13 15.63
C PRO A 170 -9.64 0.40 15.31
N ARG A 171 -9.56 -0.82 14.77
CA ARG A 171 -10.72 -1.65 14.43
C ARG A 171 -11.12 -2.51 15.62
N LYS A 172 -12.43 -2.53 15.93
CA LYS A 172 -13.00 -3.32 17.02
C LYS A 172 -12.78 -4.82 16.78
N GLY A 173 -12.56 -5.57 17.85
CA GLY A 173 -12.43 -7.03 17.81
C GLY A 173 -11.02 -7.54 17.47
N LEU A 174 -10.11 -6.68 17.06
CA LEU A 174 -8.73 -7.05 16.80
C LEU A 174 -7.92 -7.10 18.11
N ARG A 175 -7.11 -8.14 18.24
CA ARG A 175 -6.12 -8.24 19.33
C ARG A 175 -4.99 -7.24 19.12
N SER A 176 -4.32 -6.88 20.20
CA SER A 176 -3.05 -6.16 20.17
C SER A 176 -1.88 -7.12 19.98
N GLY A 177 -0.76 -6.65 19.41
CA GLY A 177 0.45 -7.43 19.21
C GLY A 177 0.87 -7.48 17.73
N HIS A 178 1.64 -8.49 17.35
CA HIS A 178 2.22 -8.63 16.01
C HIS A 178 2.34 -10.11 15.58
N ILE A 179 2.61 -10.32 14.30
CA ILE A 179 2.90 -11.65 13.75
C ILE A 179 4.24 -12.13 14.34
N PRO A 180 4.31 -13.35 14.93
CA PRO A 180 5.56 -13.84 15.50
C PRO A 180 6.73 -13.77 14.51
N ASN A 181 7.93 -13.42 15.00
CA ASN A 181 9.17 -13.25 14.23
C ASN A 181 9.11 -12.13 13.17
N SER A 182 8.08 -11.28 13.16
CA SER A 182 8.08 -10.11 12.28
C SER A 182 8.97 -8.98 12.83
N ILE A 183 9.47 -8.17 11.91
CA ILE A 183 10.30 -6.99 12.17
C ILE A 183 9.42 -5.75 12.01
N ASN A 184 9.48 -4.82 12.96
CA ASN A 184 8.77 -3.56 12.82
C ASN A 184 9.60 -2.52 12.06
N LEU A 185 9.06 -2.03 10.95
CA LEU A 185 9.55 -0.86 10.24
C LEU A 185 8.36 0.07 9.99
N TYR A 186 8.14 1.00 10.91
CA TYR A 186 7.02 1.94 10.82
C TYR A 186 7.10 2.78 9.55
N TYR A 187 5.99 2.82 8.79
CA TYR A 187 5.96 3.55 7.52
C TYR A 187 6.29 5.05 7.67
N GLY A 188 5.95 5.68 8.80
CA GLY A 188 6.30 7.08 9.07
C GLY A 188 7.80 7.33 9.21
N ASP A 189 8.56 6.32 9.62
CA ASP A 189 10.02 6.43 9.80
C ASP A 189 10.80 6.49 8.48
N VAL A 190 10.15 6.15 7.36
CA VAL A 190 10.77 6.15 6.03
C VAL A 190 10.47 7.42 5.23
N LEU A 191 9.70 8.34 5.82
CA LEU A 191 9.30 9.61 5.20
C LEU A 191 10.04 10.80 5.82
N ASN A 192 10.24 11.83 5.01
CA ASN A 192 10.66 13.16 5.45
C ASN A 192 9.44 13.96 5.95
N SER A 193 9.70 15.13 6.55
CA SER A 193 8.64 16.03 7.04
C SER A 193 7.76 16.63 5.94
N ASP A 194 8.23 16.64 4.69
CA ASP A 194 7.47 17.06 3.51
C ASP A 194 6.77 15.87 2.81
N TYR A 195 6.69 14.74 3.49
CA TYR A 195 6.07 13.48 3.03
C TYR A 195 6.76 12.79 1.86
N THR A 196 7.94 13.25 1.45
CA THR A 196 8.76 12.52 0.48
C THR A 196 9.45 11.32 1.11
N LEU A 197 9.87 10.37 0.30
CA LEU A 197 10.73 9.28 0.77
C LEU A 197 12.10 9.82 1.23
N LYS A 198 12.62 9.26 2.29
CA LYS A 198 14.02 9.46 2.66
C LYS A 198 14.95 8.95 1.57
N SER A 199 16.17 9.48 1.53
CA SER A 199 17.16 9.05 0.55
C SER A 199 17.46 7.54 0.67
N ASN A 200 17.87 6.94 -0.45
CA ASN A 200 18.23 5.51 -0.48
C ASN A 200 19.27 5.14 0.57
N ASP A 201 20.23 6.01 0.87
CA ASP A 201 21.27 5.74 1.86
C ASP A 201 20.70 5.69 3.28
N ILE A 202 19.80 6.62 3.62
CA ILE A 202 19.11 6.61 4.93
C ILE A 202 18.23 5.37 5.05
N LEU A 203 17.52 5.00 4.00
CA LEU A 203 16.65 3.82 3.99
C LEU A 203 17.47 2.53 4.12
N LYS A 204 18.61 2.41 3.41
CA LYS A 204 19.50 1.25 3.51
C LYS A 204 20.07 1.11 4.92
N ASN A 205 20.59 2.19 5.51
CA ASN A 205 21.11 2.15 6.88
C ASN A 205 20.04 1.67 7.86
N LYS A 206 18.80 2.18 7.75
CA LYS A 206 17.71 1.75 8.62
C LYS A 206 17.33 0.27 8.43
N ILE A 207 17.34 -0.21 7.20
CA ILE A 207 17.10 -1.62 6.86
C ILE A 207 18.19 -2.52 7.46
N ASP A 208 19.45 -2.12 7.32
CA ASP A 208 20.60 -2.84 7.87
C ASP A 208 20.56 -2.88 9.40
N GLU A 209 20.24 -1.76 10.06
CA GLU A 209 20.09 -1.66 11.53
C GLU A 209 19.02 -2.62 12.07
N LEU A 210 17.94 -2.83 11.29
CA LEU A 210 16.86 -3.75 11.64
C LEU A 210 17.13 -5.21 11.26
N GLY A 211 18.25 -5.49 10.61
CA GLY A 211 18.60 -6.83 10.12
C GLY A 211 17.68 -7.32 8.99
N ILE A 212 17.13 -6.41 8.20
CA ILE A 212 16.30 -6.75 7.02
C ILE A 212 17.24 -7.05 5.85
N ASP A 213 17.15 -8.26 5.31
CA ASP A 213 18.00 -8.75 4.23
C ASP A 213 17.25 -8.72 2.88
N LEU A 214 17.64 -7.79 2.00
CA LEU A 214 17.03 -7.60 0.67
C LEU A 214 17.22 -8.80 -0.27
N THR A 215 18.08 -9.76 0.06
CA THR A 215 18.24 -10.99 -0.73
C THR A 215 17.18 -12.04 -0.44
N LYS A 216 16.52 -11.96 0.71
CA LYS A 216 15.45 -12.84 1.14
C LYS A 216 14.11 -12.49 0.49
N HIS A 217 13.12 -13.36 0.68
CA HIS A 217 11.74 -13.03 0.34
C HIS A 217 11.15 -12.16 1.45
N LEU A 218 10.89 -10.89 1.15
CA LEU A 218 10.30 -9.95 2.09
C LEU A 218 8.77 -9.98 1.95
N ILE A 219 8.08 -10.19 3.07
CA ILE A 219 6.62 -10.10 3.15
C ILE A 219 6.27 -8.86 3.94
N THR A 220 5.60 -7.91 3.33
CA THR A 220 5.16 -6.70 4.02
C THR A 220 3.75 -6.86 4.56
N SER A 221 3.51 -6.36 5.76
CA SER A 221 2.23 -6.40 6.47
C SER A 221 1.95 -5.06 7.14
N CYS A 222 0.70 -4.80 7.48
CA CYS A 222 0.30 -3.66 8.30
C CYS A 222 -1.04 -3.93 9.01
N GLY A 223 -1.96 -2.96 9.07
CA GLY A 223 -3.32 -3.16 9.56
C GLY A 223 -4.20 -3.90 8.54
N SER A 224 -4.24 -3.44 7.28
CA SER A 224 -5.13 -3.92 6.21
C SER A 224 -4.49 -3.82 4.81
N GLY A 225 -3.19 -4.03 4.70
CA GLY A 225 -2.46 -4.06 3.43
C GLY A 225 -2.16 -2.69 2.80
N VAL A 226 -2.72 -1.58 3.30
CA VAL A 226 -2.54 -0.25 2.70
C VAL A 226 -1.10 0.26 2.92
N THR A 227 -0.68 0.48 4.16
CA THR A 227 0.67 0.99 4.46
C THR A 227 1.78 -0.06 4.28
N ALA A 228 1.45 -1.35 4.25
CA ALA A 228 2.37 -2.42 3.84
C ALA A 228 2.92 -2.19 2.43
N SER A 229 2.10 -1.60 1.55
CA SER A 229 2.49 -1.30 0.18
C SER A 229 3.54 -0.18 0.08
N ILE A 230 3.69 0.67 1.10
CA ILE A 230 4.79 1.65 1.18
C ILE A 230 6.13 0.89 1.27
N LEU A 231 6.20 -0.11 2.18
CA LEU A 231 7.39 -0.94 2.34
C LEU A 231 7.68 -1.78 1.08
N TYR A 232 6.61 -2.27 0.41
CA TYR A 232 6.76 -2.95 -0.89
C TYR A 232 7.48 -2.05 -1.90
N VAL A 233 7.05 -0.80 -2.05
CA VAL A 233 7.66 0.16 -2.98
C VAL A 233 9.12 0.42 -2.62
N ILE A 234 9.41 0.63 -1.35
CA ILE A 234 10.78 0.89 -0.85
C ILE A 234 11.69 -0.30 -1.13
N PHE A 235 11.29 -1.51 -0.75
CA PHE A 235 12.14 -2.70 -0.94
C PHE A 235 12.37 -2.99 -2.42
N LYS A 236 11.34 -2.82 -3.26
CA LYS A 236 11.49 -2.92 -4.73
C LYS A 236 12.45 -1.87 -5.28
N GLY A 237 12.30 -0.62 -4.84
CA GLY A 237 13.19 0.49 -5.23
C GLY A 237 14.65 0.29 -4.79
N LEU A 238 14.87 -0.36 -3.66
CA LEU A 238 16.21 -0.70 -3.15
C LEU A 238 16.79 -2.01 -3.74
N GLY A 239 16.06 -2.66 -4.66
CA GLY A 239 16.56 -3.81 -5.42
C GLY A 239 16.24 -5.18 -4.83
N ALA A 240 15.32 -5.27 -3.85
CA ALA A 240 14.86 -6.57 -3.37
C ALA A 240 14.18 -7.38 -4.50
N LYS A 241 14.64 -8.62 -4.70
CA LYS A 241 14.17 -9.47 -5.80
C LYS A 241 12.75 -10.00 -5.57
N ARG A 242 12.44 -10.36 -4.33
CA ARG A 242 11.17 -10.97 -3.95
C ARG A 242 10.53 -10.15 -2.83
N VAL A 243 9.46 -9.44 -3.16
CA VAL A 243 8.64 -8.69 -2.19
C VAL A 243 7.18 -9.01 -2.46
N SER A 244 6.46 -9.41 -1.43
CA SER A 244 5.02 -9.68 -1.50
C SER A 244 4.30 -8.92 -0.38
N VAL A 245 3.04 -8.59 -0.59
CA VAL A 245 2.18 -8.04 0.45
C VAL A 245 1.33 -9.17 1.03
N TYR A 246 1.30 -9.30 2.35
CA TYR A 246 0.29 -10.08 3.04
C TYR A 246 -0.99 -9.23 3.11
N ASP A 247 -1.91 -9.50 2.20
CA ASP A 247 -3.06 -8.63 1.94
C ASP A 247 -4.01 -8.53 3.14
N GLY A 248 -4.36 -9.65 3.77
CA GLY A 248 -5.19 -9.68 4.98
C GLY A 248 -4.54 -8.99 6.18
N SER A 249 -3.20 -8.98 6.25
CA SER A 249 -2.43 -8.25 7.26
C SER A 249 -2.91 -8.54 8.70
N TRP A 250 -2.80 -7.55 9.59
CA TRP A 250 -3.24 -7.71 10.98
C TRP A 250 -4.75 -7.88 11.12
N CYS A 251 -5.56 -7.33 10.20
CA CYS A 251 -7.01 -7.51 10.21
C CYS A 251 -7.41 -8.98 10.08
N GLU A 252 -6.64 -9.80 9.37
CA GLU A 252 -6.85 -11.25 9.28
C GLU A 252 -6.14 -11.98 10.43
N TRP A 253 -4.84 -11.72 10.62
CA TRP A 253 -4.05 -12.37 11.65
C TRP A 253 -4.56 -12.13 13.07
N GLY A 254 -4.93 -10.90 13.39
CA GLY A 254 -5.43 -10.50 14.72
C GLY A 254 -6.81 -11.04 15.05
N LEU A 255 -7.61 -11.51 14.08
CA LEU A 255 -8.87 -12.21 14.29
C LEU A 255 -8.68 -13.71 14.46
N SER A 256 -7.59 -14.29 13.97
CA SER A 256 -7.33 -15.72 14.01
C SER A 256 -7.17 -16.22 15.45
N LEU A 257 -7.86 -17.31 15.80
CA LEU A 257 -7.73 -17.97 17.10
C LEU A 257 -6.53 -18.92 17.18
N ILE A 258 -5.82 -19.15 16.09
CA ILE A 258 -4.91 -20.29 15.91
C ILE A 258 -3.50 -20.03 16.46
N HIS A 259 -3.06 -18.78 16.63
CA HIS A 259 -1.70 -18.47 17.09
C HIS A 259 -1.68 -17.36 18.15
N ILE A 260 -1.99 -17.74 19.39
CA ILE A 260 -1.76 -16.89 20.55
C ILE A 260 -0.36 -17.20 21.09
N SER A 261 0.66 -16.46 20.62
CA SER A 261 1.76 -16.16 21.51
C SER A 261 1.35 -14.91 22.27
N GLU A 262 1.02 -15.06 23.56
CA GLU A 262 0.87 -13.91 24.44
C GLU A 262 2.16 -13.07 24.37
N PRO A 263 2.06 -11.72 24.38
CA PRO A 263 3.25 -10.92 24.56
C PRO A 263 3.91 -11.40 25.87
N THR A 264 5.16 -11.85 25.79
CA THR A 264 5.96 -12.15 26.97
C THR A 264 5.98 -10.86 27.80
N ARG A 265 5.24 -10.84 28.91
CA ARG A 265 5.35 -9.76 29.90
C ARG A 265 6.81 -9.75 30.35
N PRO A 266 7.52 -8.63 30.25
CA PRO A 266 8.81 -8.52 30.90
C PRO A 266 8.55 -8.65 32.42
N TYR A 267 9.22 -9.59 33.03
CA TYR A 267 9.26 -9.72 34.49
C TYR A 267 10.00 -8.53 35.10
#